data_22ad82ee0cdf316cc3c4318d5b194c85
#
_entry.id   22ad82ee0cdf316cc3c4318d5b194c85
#
_cell.length_a   1.000
_cell.length_b   1.000
_cell.length_c   1.000
_cell.angle_alpha   90.00
_cell.angle_beta   90.00
_cell.angle_gamma   90.00
#
_symmetry.space_group_name_H-M   'P 1'
#
loop_
_entity.id
_entity.type
_entity.pdbx_description
1 polymer ?
#
loop_
_entity_poly.entity_id
_entity_poly.type
_entity_poly.pdbx_seq_one_letter_code
_entity_poly.pdbx_strand_id
1 'polypeptide(L)'
;ELFLDENAQKISKSRGNGLTIDEWLKYGPTSSLAYFMFQSPKKAKRLYFDVIPKNVDDYLHHLNRFQSEESEKRVGNPVWHIHSGNPPSNGSPLTFNLLLNLASVCHAEDKEVLWGFISRYSPQSNPGTDPILDKLVGHALEYYNDFVAPKQNYRRPTGIEQKALKDLADSLSRLPPSSPSETIQTVIYDIGKKHNFTELRDWFKALYETLLGQSQGPRMGSFISLYGQEEMVELIHKVLSAEDGKELPKE
;
A
#
# COMPACT_ATOMS: atom_id res chain seq x y z
N GLU A 1 2.33 -11.40 -27.67
CA GLU A 1 1.51 -10.68 -26.68
C GLU A 1 1.19 -9.27 -27.19
N LEU A 2 0.04 -8.74 -26.79
CA LEU A 2 -0.37 -7.36 -27.09
C LEU A 2 -0.39 -6.57 -25.79
N PHE A 3 0.37 -5.46 -25.75
CA PHE A 3 0.35 -4.53 -24.63
C PHE A 3 -0.41 -3.26 -25.02
N LEU A 4 -1.21 -2.78 -24.08
CA LEU A 4 -2.02 -1.57 -24.19
C LEU A 4 -1.57 -0.58 -23.12
N ASP A 5 -1.61 0.70 -23.46
CA ASP A 5 -1.39 1.78 -22.49
C ASP A 5 -2.61 1.99 -21.56
N GLU A 6 -2.56 3.01 -20.72
CA GLU A 6 -3.65 3.38 -19.79
C GLU A 6 -4.97 3.69 -20.50
N ASN A 7 -4.91 4.18 -21.75
CA ASN A 7 -6.05 4.51 -22.60
C ASN A 7 -6.52 3.34 -23.48
N ALA A 8 -6.02 2.12 -23.22
CA ALA A 8 -6.28 0.93 -24.01
C ALA A 8 -5.80 1.02 -25.49
N GLN A 9 -4.83 1.90 -25.79
CA GLN A 9 -4.19 2.00 -27.08
C GLN A 9 -3.00 1.06 -27.17
N LYS A 10 -2.76 0.51 -28.35
CA LYS A 10 -1.60 -0.37 -28.58
C LYS A 10 -0.29 0.38 -28.30
N ILE A 11 0.55 -0.22 -27.46
CA ILE A 11 1.90 0.30 -27.20
C ILE A 11 2.77 0.09 -28.45
N SER A 12 3.49 1.17 -28.83
CA SER A 12 4.47 1.10 -29.91
C SER A 12 5.67 2.00 -29.64
N LYS A 13 6.84 1.58 -30.08
CA LYS A 13 8.09 2.38 -29.94
C LYS A 13 7.98 3.75 -30.56
N SER A 14 7.32 3.88 -31.72
CA SER A 14 7.16 5.15 -32.42
C SER A 14 6.27 6.15 -31.70
N ARG A 15 5.38 5.70 -30.83
CA ARG A 15 4.51 6.57 -30.03
C ARG A 15 5.11 6.93 -28.67
N GLY A 16 6.11 6.17 -28.19
CA GLY A 16 6.71 6.38 -26.89
C GLY A 16 5.72 6.19 -25.71
N ASN A 17 4.61 5.47 -25.91
CA ASN A 17 3.56 5.27 -24.93
C ASN A 17 3.70 3.95 -24.15
N GLY A 18 4.90 3.37 -24.14
CA GLY A 18 5.18 2.10 -23.44
C GLY A 18 5.98 2.32 -22.18
N LEU A 19 5.83 1.37 -21.27
CA LEU A 19 6.68 1.22 -20.09
C LEU A 19 7.86 0.31 -20.48
N THR A 20 9.09 0.77 -20.27
CA THR A 20 10.31 0.00 -20.50
C THR A 20 10.60 -0.96 -19.34
N ILE A 21 11.48 -1.93 -19.56
CA ILE A 21 11.95 -2.84 -18.51
C ILE A 21 12.67 -2.06 -17.41
N ASP A 22 13.54 -1.11 -17.77
CA ASP A 22 14.31 -0.31 -16.81
C ASP A 22 13.39 0.55 -15.95
N GLU A 23 12.35 1.15 -16.53
CA GLU A 23 11.32 1.88 -15.78
C GLU A 23 10.56 0.96 -14.83
N TRP A 24 10.18 -0.26 -15.25
CA TRP A 24 9.57 -1.21 -14.32
C TRP A 24 10.50 -1.52 -13.15
N LEU A 25 11.78 -1.82 -13.43
CA LEU A 25 12.77 -2.20 -12.42
C LEU A 25 13.12 -1.08 -11.44
N LYS A 26 12.85 0.17 -11.79
CA LYS A 26 12.92 1.28 -10.84
C LYS A 26 11.86 1.15 -9.73
N TYR A 27 10.65 0.69 -10.05
CA TYR A 27 9.50 0.72 -9.16
C TYR A 27 9.02 -0.65 -8.68
N GLY A 28 9.61 -1.73 -9.16
CA GLY A 28 9.22 -3.08 -8.77
C GLY A 28 10.31 -4.11 -9.06
N PRO A 29 10.32 -5.22 -8.31
CA PRO A 29 11.35 -6.25 -8.47
C PRO A 29 11.18 -7.00 -9.80
N THR A 30 12.30 -7.54 -10.33
CA THR A 30 12.32 -8.37 -11.55
C THR A 30 11.30 -9.50 -11.51
N SER A 31 11.11 -10.13 -10.34
CA SER A 31 10.15 -11.23 -10.17
C SER A 31 8.70 -10.79 -10.39
N SER A 32 8.36 -9.53 -10.06
CA SER A 32 7.03 -9.00 -10.33
C SER A 32 6.80 -8.77 -11.82
N LEU A 33 7.82 -8.34 -12.57
CA LEU A 33 7.75 -8.24 -14.02
C LEU A 33 7.60 -9.63 -14.65
N ALA A 34 8.38 -10.61 -14.19
CA ALA A 34 8.28 -11.99 -14.65
C ALA A 34 6.87 -12.56 -14.39
N TYR A 35 6.30 -12.27 -13.21
CA TYR A 35 4.92 -12.63 -12.86
C TYR A 35 3.90 -11.96 -13.80
N PHE A 36 4.05 -10.66 -14.07
CA PHE A 36 3.21 -9.94 -15.02
C PHE A 36 3.25 -10.57 -16.41
N MET A 37 4.44 -10.94 -16.90
CA MET A 37 4.61 -11.58 -18.22
C MET A 37 4.03 -12.99 -18.25
N PHE A 38 4.15 -13.75 -17.16
CA PHE A 38 3.61 -15.11 -17.05
C PHE A 38 2.08 -15.15 -17.04
N GLN A 39 1.42 -14.13 -16.47
CA GLN A 39 -0.04 -14.08 -16.40
C GLN A 39 -0.67 -13.95 -17.79
N SER A 40 -1.68 -14.78 -18.07
CA SER A 40 -2.55 -14.66 -19.25
C SER A 40 -1.82 -14.34 -20.57
N PRO A 41 -0.84 -15.15 -21.03
CA PRO A 41 0.04 -14.79 -22.14
C PRO A 41 -0.68 -14.64 -23.48
N LYS A 42 -1.91 -15.16 -23.61
CA LYS A 42 -2.73 -15.08 -24.83
C LYS A 42 -3.70 -13.88 -24.85
N LYS A 43 -3.74 -13.07 -23.77
CA LYS A 43 -4.64 -11.91 -23.67
C LYS A 43 -3.88 -10.60 -23.80
N ALA A 44 -4.54 -9.58 -24.33
CA ALA A 44 -4.05 -8.21 -24.26
C ALA A 44 -3.92 -7.76 -22.81
N LYS A 45 -2.81 -7.14 -22.46
CA LYS A 45 -2.54 -6.65 -21.09
C LYS A 45 -2.29 -5.14 -21.12
N ARG A 46 -2.82 -4.46 -20.13
CA ARG A 46 -2.47 -3.05 -19.89
C ARG A 46 -1.12 -2.99 -19.20
N LEU A 47 -0.21 -2.18 -19.73
CA LEU A 47 1.16 -2.00 -19.24
C LEU A 47 1.43 -0.50 -19.10
N TYR A 48 1.27 0.02 -17.91
CA TYR A 48 1.53 1.40 -17.50
C TYR A 48 1.88 1.44 -16.00
N PHE A 49 2.34 2.58 -15.49
CA PHE A 49 2.92 2.64 -14.15
C PHE A 49 1.96 2.19 -13.04
N ASP A 50 0.68 2.54 -13.10
CA ASP A 50 -0.28 2.22 -12.02
C ASP A 50 -0.59 0.71 -11.90
N VAL A 51 -0.15 -0.13 -12.84
CA VAL A 51 -0.30 -1.60 -12.69
C VAL A 51 0.80 -2.21 -11.81
N ILE A 52 1.94 -1.52 -11.63
CA ILE A 52 3.10 -2.05 -10.90
C ILE A 52 2.77 -2.37 -9.43
N PRO A 53 2.21 -1.45 -8.63
CA PRO A 53 1.94 -1.71 -7.21
C PRO A 53 1.07 -2.94 -6.99
N LYS A 54 -0.04 -3.01 -7.71
CA LYS A 54 -0.94 -4.16 -7.62
C LYS A 54 -0.26 -5.45 -8.05
N ASN A 55 0.52 -5.43 -9.13
CA ASN A 55 1.19 -6.61 -9.63
C ASN A 55 2.30 -7.11 -8.69
N VAL A 56 2.99 -6.19 -8.01
CA VAL A 56 3.94 -6.55 -6.95
C VAL A 56 3.20 -7.26 -5.81
N ASP A 57 2.07 -6.72 -5.34
CA ASP A 57 1.28 -7.33 -4.28
C ASP A 57 0.70 -8.69 -4.70
N ASP A 58 0.21 -8.83 -5.92
CA ASP A 58 -0.27 -10.11 -6.46
C ASP A 58 0.88 -11.15 -6.49
N TYR A 59 2.09 -10.76 -6.91
CA TYR A 59 3.27 -11.62 -6.85
C TYR A 59 3.62 -12.04 -5.41
N LEU A 60 3.67 -11.10 -4.47
CA LEU A 60 3.95 -11.37 -3.05
C LEU A 60 2.90 -12.30 -2.44
N HIS A 61 1.63 -12.11 -2.79
CA HIS A 61 0.55 -13.00 -2.35
C HIS A 61 0.80 -14.45 -2.82
N HIS A 62 1.15 -14.66 -4.08
CA HIS A 62 1.48 -15.99 -4.60
C HIS A 62 2.74 -16.57 -3.94
N LEU A 63 3.75 -15.73 -3.68
CA LEU A 63 4.99 -16.13 -3.02
C LEU A 63 4.73 -16.60 -1.57
N ASN A 64 3.94 -15.84 -0.82
CA ASN A 64 3.57 -16.20 0.55
C ASN A 64 2.72 -17.48 0.60
N ARG A 65 1.75 -17.60 -0.32
CA ARG A 65 0.90 -18.78 -0.44
C ARG A 65 1.71 -20.03 -0.76
N PHE A 66 2.72 -19.93 -1.62
CA PHE A 66 3.59 -21.06 -1.99
C PHE A 66 4.23 -21.73 -0.78
N GLN A 67 4.59 -20.97 0.24
CA GLN A 67 5.23 -21.51 1.45
C GLN A 67 4.31 -22.48 2.22
N SER A 68 3.00 -22.25 2.18
CA SER A 68 1.98 -23.05 2.88
C SER A 68 1.30 -24.11 1.98
N GLU A 69 1.58 -24.10 0.66
CA GLU A 69 0.97 -25.06 -0.27
C GLU A 69 1.56 -26.45 -0.16
N GLU A 70 0.70 -27.46 -0.26
CA GLU A 70 1.11 -28.87 -0.41
C GLU A 70 1.96 -29.06 -1.67
N SER A 71 2.96 -29.91 -1.62
CA SER A 71 3.94 -30.09 -2.70
C SER A 71 3.32 -30.38 -4.08
N GLU A 72 2.21 -31.14 -4.10
CA GLU A 72 1.50 -31.48 -5.34
C GLU A 72 0.81 -30.26 -5.98
N LYS A 73 0.42 -29.25 -5.19
CA LYS A 73 -0.26 -28.05 -5.64
C LYS A 73 0.70 -26.94 -6.08
N ARG A 74 1.97 -27.01 -5.66
CA ARG A 74 2.99 -25.99 -5.92
C ARG A 74 3.24 -25.75 -7.41
N VAL A 75 3.14 -26.77 -8.26
CA VAL A 75 3.27 -26.63 -9.71
C VAL A 75 2.17 -25.74 -10.32
N GLY A 76 1.01 -25.65 -9.68
CA GLY A 76 -0.07 -24.75 -10.09
C GLY A 76 0.17 -23.28 -9.70
N ASN A 77 1.14 -23.00 -8.85
CA ASN A 77 1.43 -21.64 -8.40
C ASN A 77 2.40 -20.95 -9.40
N PRO A 78 2.07 -19.74 -9.91
CA PRO A 78 2.93 -19.01 -10.85
C PRO A 78 4.38 -18.84 -10.40
N VAL A 79 4.63 -18.64 -9.11
CA VAL A 79 5.99 -18.40 -8.59
C VAL A 79 6.89 -19.63 -8.73
N TRP A 80 6.32 -20.85 -8.75
CA TRP A 80 7.09 -22.06 -9.05
C TRP A 80 7.76 -21.98 -10.42
N HIS A 81 7.01 -21.54 -11.43
CA HIS A 81 7.50 -21.42 -12.80
C HIS A 81 8.50 -20.26 -12.96
N ILE A 82 8.20 -19.11 -12.36
CA ILE A 82 9.05 -17.92 -12.42
C ILE A 82 10.44 -18.20 -11.81
N HIS A 83 10.48 -18.99 -10.74
CA HIS A 83 11.71 -19.31 -10.00
C HIS A 83 12.25 -20.72 -10.29
N SER A 84 11.81 -21.37 -11.38
CA SER A 84 12.28 -22.71 -11.77
C SER A 84 12.19 -23.73 -10.63
N GLY A 85 11.10 -23.71 -9.87
CA GLY A 85 10.84 -24.63 -8.76
C GLY A 85 11.44 -24.23 -7.40
N ASN A 86 12.22 -23.16 -7.34
CA ASN A 86 12.91 -22.73 -6.12
C ASN A 86 12.63 -21.24 -5.79
N PRO A 87 11.38 -20.87 -5.47
CA PRO A 87 11.07 -19.49 -5.09
C PRO A 87 11.71 -19.11 -3.74
N PRO A 88 12.12 -17.84 -3.57
CA PRO A 88 12.67 -17.37 -2.31
C PRO A 88 11.62 -17.40 -1.20
N SER A 89 12.07 -17.50 0.04
CA SER A 89 11.22 -17.29 1.20
C SER A 89 10.98 -15.80 1.41
N ASN A 90 9.72 -15.41 1.59
CA ASN A 90 9.35 -14.06 2.03
C ASN A 90 8.85 -14.15 3.48
N GLY A 91 9.63 -13.63 4.41
CA GLY A 91 9.29 -13.64 5.84
C GLY A 91 8.31 -12.54 6.26
N SER A 92 8.06 -11.55 5.39
CA SER A 92 7.26 -10.38 5.73
C SER A 92 5.81 -10.48 5.25
N PRO A 93 4.81 -10.15 6.10
CA PRO A 93 3.42 -10.01 5.69
C PRO A 93 3.12 -8.65 5.03
N LEU A 94 4.09 -7.73 4.98
CA LEU A 94 3.89 -6.38 4.47
C LEU A 94 3.69 -6.40 2.96
N THR A 95 2.66 -5.69 2.50
CA THR A 95 2.37 -5.51 1.08
C THR A 95 3.05 -4.24 0.56
N PHE A 96 3.28 -4.20 -0.74
CA PHE A 96 3.84 -3.01 -1.40
C PHE A 96 2.94 -1.79 -1.22
N ASN A 97 1.62 -2.00 -1.29
CA ASN A 97 0.65 -0.94 -1.06
C ASN A 97 0.70 -0.38 0.38
N LEU A 98 0.95 -1.22 1.39
CA LEU A 98 1.18 -0.74 2.77
C LEU A 98 2.42 0.15 2.86
N LEU A 99 3.52 -0.25 2.22
CA LEU A 99 4.75 0.54 2.20
C LEU A 99 4.57 1.88 1.48
N LEU A 100 3.85 1.91 0.35
CA LEU A 100 3.51 3.15 -0.35
C LEU A 100 2.71 4.12 0.53
N ASN A 101 1.72 3.61 1.25
CA ASN A 101 0.91 4.46 2.13
C ASN A 101 1.67 4.88 3.38
N LEU A 102 2.58 4.05 3.88
CA LEU A 102 3.49 4.46 4.96
C LEU A 102 4.41 5.59 4.49
N ALA A 103 5.04 5.47 3.31
CA ALA A 103 5.82 6.54 2.71
C ALA A 103 5.03 7.83 2.54
N SER A 104 3.75 7.68 2.13
CA SER A 104 2.83 8.79 1.91
C SER A 104 2.52 9.57 3.19
N VAL A 105 2.21 8.90 4.29
CA VAL A 105 1.82 9.55 5.55
C VAL A 105 3.01 10.11 6.33
N CYS A 106 4.18 9.47 6.19
CA CYS A 106 5.42 9.92 6.83
C CYS A 106 6.17 10.95 5.99
N HIS A 107 5.71 11.25 4.76
CA HIS A 107 6.48 12.05 3.78
C HIS A 107 7.94 11.59 3.68
N ALA A 108 8.13 10.26 3.58
CA ALA A 108 9.44 9.64 3.74
C ALA A 108 10.40 10.09 2.63
N GLU A 109 11.54 10.65 3.02
CA GLU A 109 12.63 11.04 2.11
C GLU A 109 13.61 9.90 1.86
N ASP A 110 13.74 8.98 2.82
CA ASP A 110 14.66 7.86 2.76
C ASP A 110 14.07 6.55 3.34
N LYS A 111 14.83 5.47 3.22
CA LYS A 111 14.43 4.14 3.69
C LYS A 111 14.44 4.02 5.21
N GLU A 112 15.29 4.78 5.89
CA GLU A 112 15.46 4.76 7.33
C GLU A 112 14.17 5.15 8.05
N VAL A 113 13.45 6.14 7.53
CA VAL A 113 12.13 6.53 8.04
C VAL A 113 11.16 5.35 8.00
N LEU A 114 11.05 4.67 6.87
CA LEU A 114 10.14 3.51 6.73
C LEU A 114 10.57 2.34 7.62
N TRP A 115 11.87 2.07 7.69
CA TRP A 115 12.40 1.03 8.55
C TRP A 115 12.19 1.30 10.04
N GLY A 116 12.12 2.56 10.46
CA GLY A 116 11.76 2.94 11.83
C GLY A 116 10.37 2.40 12.23
N PHE A 117 9.37 2.51 11.35
CA PHE A 117 8.03 1.95 11.57
C PHE A 117 8.02 0.43 11.44
N ILE A 118 8.65 -0.11 10.40
CA ILE A 118 8.70 -1.55 10.14
C ILE A 118 9.32 -2.30 11.32
N SER A 119 10.44 -1.82 11.87
CA SER A 119 11.12 -2.46 13.00
C SER A 119 10.31 -2.41 14.30
N ARG A 120 9.49 -1.37 14.50
CA ARG A 120 8.54 -1.34 15.63
C ARG A 120 7.41 -2.36 15.46
N TYR A 121 6.88 -2.49 14.24
CA TYR A 121 5.84 -3.44 13.89
C TYR A 121 6.34 -4.90 13.94
N SER A 122 7.56 -5.15 13.47
CA SER A 122 8.21 -6.46 13.39
C SER A 122 9.65 -6.37 13.90
N PRO A 123 9.88 -6.49 15.23
CA PRO A 123 11.20 -6.23 15.84
C PRO A 123 12.32 -7.17 15.37
N GLN A 124 11.99 -8.34 14.81
CA GLN A 124 12.97 -9.26 14.24
C GLN A 124 13.38 -8.90 12.80
N SER A 125 12.63 -8.00 12.14
CA SER A 125 12.87 -7.61 10.75
C SER A 125 13.86 -6.44 10.66
N ASN A 126 14.84 -6.54 9.78
CA ASN A 126 15.78 -5.48 9.45
C ASN A 126 16.31 -5.65 8.01
N PRO A 127 16.97 -4.63 7.42
CA PRO A 127 17.46 -4.71 6.04
C PRO A 127 18.38 -5.91 5.75
N GLY A 128 19.12 -6.38 6.74
CA GLY A 128 20.04 -7.52 6.59
C GLY A 128 19.34 -8.88 6.63
N THR A 129 18.31 -9.02 7.46
CA THR A 129 17.54 -10.28 7.59
C THR A 129 16.45 -10.41 6.53
N ASP A 130 15.94 -9.29 6.02
CA ASP A 130 14.82 -9.25 5.06
C ASP A 130 15.18 -8.50 3.76
N PRO A 131 16.12 -9.02 2.96
CA PRO A 131 16.61 -8.33 1.76
C PRO A 131 15.52 -8.14 0.68
N ILE A 132 14.50 -8.99 0.65
CA ILE A 132 13.33 -8.81 -0.23
C ILE A 132 12.54 -7.59 0.21
N LEU A 133 12.24 -7.48 1.51
CA LEU A 133 11.54 -6.36 2.07
C LEU A 133 12.32 -5.05 1.90
N ASP A 134 13.65 -5.07 2.10
CA ASP A 134 14.48 -3.88 1.92
C ASP A 134 14.45 -3.35 0.48
N LYS A 135 14.46 -4.25 -0.52
CA LYS A 135 14.27 -3.86 -1.92
C LYS A 135 12.88 -3.28 -2.17
N LEU A 136 11.83 -3.89 -1.58
CA LEU A 136 10.46 -3.37 -1.71
C LEU A 136 10.31 -1.99 -1.08
N VAL A 137 10.94 -1.73 0.06
CA VAL A 137 11.00 -0.41 0.70
C VAL A 137 11.62 0.62 -0.25
N GLY A 138 12.73 0.28 -0.90
CA GLY A 138 13.35 1.15 -1.90
C GLY A 138 12.45 1.45 -3.10
N HIS A 139 11.84 0.41 -3.69
CA HIS A 139 10.90 0.58 -4.81
C HIS A 139 9.65 1.39 -4.42
N ALA A 140 9.15 1.18 -3.20
CA ALA A 140 7.99 1.93 -2.70
C ALA A 140 8.31 3.42 -2.55
N LEU A 141 9.50 3.76 -2.06
CA LEU A 141 9.95 5.14 -1.93
C LEU A 141 10.09 5.82 -3.29
N GLU A 142 10.73 5.15 -4.28
CA GLU A 142 10.83 5.68 -5.64
C GLU A 142 9.45 5.90 -6.28
N TYR A 143 8.55 4.92 -6.14
CA TYR A 143 7.19 5.05 -6.67
C TYR A 143 6.41 6.16 -5.97
N TYR A 144 6.54 6.29 -4.66
CA TYR A 144 5.93 7.36 -3.88
C TYR A 144 6.38 8.73 -4.38
N ASN A 145 7.69 8.95 -4.50
CA ASN A 145 8.25 10.23 -4.91
C ASN A 145 7.80 10.65 -6.32
N ASP A 146 7.78 9.71 -7.26
CA ASP A 146 7.51 10.02 -8.67
C ASP A 146 6.00 10.07 -9.00
N PHE A 147 5.15 9.27 -8.32
CA PHE A 147 3.76 9.11 -8.74
C PHE A 147 2.71 9.43 -7.68
N VAL A 148 3.05 9.32 -6.39
CA VAL A 148 2.09 9.54 -5.30
C VAL A 148 2.20 10.95 -4.75
N ALA A 149 3.38 11.36 -4.31
CA ALA A 149 3.60 12.67 -3.70
C ALA A 149 3.14 13.84 -4.57
N PRO A 150 3.41 13.86 -5.91
CA PRO A 150 2.94 14.96 -6.76
C PRO A 150 1.42 15.04 -6.92
N LYS A 151 0.71 13.94 -6.65
CA LYS A 151 -0.75 13.83 -6.80
C LYS A 151 -1.50 13.91 -5.47
N GLN A 152 -0.80 13.95 -4.33
CA GLN A 152 -1.44 14.05 -3.03
C GLN A 152 -2.27 15.32 -2.93
N ASN A 153 -3.52 15.15 -2.52
CA ASN A 153 -4.46 16.26 -2.35
C ASN A 153 -5.30 16.04 -1.10
N TYR A 154 -4.92 16.68 -0.02
CA TYR A 154 -5.63 16.63 1.24
C TYR A 154 -6.85 17.53 1.20
N ARG A 155 -7.98 17.03 1.67
CA ARG A 155 -9.15 17.86 1.92
C ARG A 155 -9.52 17.89 3.41
N ARG A 156 -10.26 18.90 3.79
CA ARG A 156 -10.79 18.98 5.13
C ARG A 156 -11.94 17.99 5.33
N PRO A 157 -12.05 17.42 6.55
CA PRO A 157 -13.20 16.61 6.90
C PRO A 157 -14.46 17.48 7.02
N THR A 158 -15.59 16.98 6.53
CA THR A 158 -16.91 17.57 6.73
C THR A 158 -17.37 17.44 8.19
N GLY A 159 -18.44 18.13 8.60
CA GLY A 159 -18.89 18.11 9.99
C GLY A 159 -19.23 16.71 10.53
N ILE A 160 -19.76 15.79 9.69
CA ILE A 160 -19.99 14.39 10.08
C ILE A 160 -18.69 13.61 10.18
N GLU A 161 -17.77 13.84 9.25
CA GLU A 161 -16.45 13.20 9.23
C GLU A 161 -15.58 13.65 10.40
N GLN A 162 -15.63 14.94 10.81
CA GLN A 162 -14.95 15.43 12.00
C GLN A 162 -15.40 14.70 13.27
N LYS A 163 -16.71 14.50 13.43
CA LYS A 163 -17.26 13.74 14.57
C LYS A 163 -16.81 12.29 14.54
N ALA A 164 -16.83 11.66 13.36
CA ALA A 164 -16.41 10.28 13.18
C ALA A 164 -14.89 10.11 13.41
N LEU A 165 -14.06 11.05 12.93
CA LEU A 165 -12.62 11.06 13.18
C LEU A 165 -12.30 11.23 14.67
N LYS A 166 -13.01 12.12 15.38
CA LYS A 166 -12.85 12.28 16.82
C LYS A 166 -13.18 10.99 17.57
N ASP A 167 -14.32 10.38 17.26
CA ASP A 167 -14.72 9.10 17.88
C ASP A 167 -13.72 7.97 17.54
N LEU A 168 -13.13 8.00 16.34
CA LEU A 168 -12.09 7.05 15.96
C LEU A 168 -10.82 7.25 16.81
N ALA A 169 -10.34 8.48 16.95
CA ALA A 169 -9.19 8.80 17.80
C ALA A 169 -9.42 8.36 19.26
N ASP A 170 -10.59 8.69 19.82
CA ASP A 170 -10.97 8.29 21.18
C ASP A 170 -11.04 6.76 21.34
N SER A 171 -11.51 6.05 20.31
CA SER A 171 -11.60 4.59 20.33
C SER A 171 -10.23 3.93 20.22
N LEU A 172 -9.35 4.42 19.32
CA LEU A 172 -7.98 3.94 19.18
C LEU A 172 -7.17 4.14 20.48
N SER A 173 -7.32 5.28 21.14
CA SER A 173 -6.65 5.58 22.41
C SER A 173 -7.06 4.65 23.56
N ARG A 174 -8.22 4.01 23.48
CA ARG A 174 -8.72 3.05 24.49
C ARG A 174 -8.35 1.62 24.19
N LEU A 175 -7.93 1.31 22.97
CA LEU A 175 -7.48 -0.04 22.63
C LEU A 175 -6.14 -0.34 23.31
N PRO A 176 -5.91 -1.59 23.71
CA PRO A 176 -4.58 -2.01 24.14
C PRO A 176 -3.51 -1.71 23.06
N PRO A 177 -2.30 -1.28 23.46
CA PRO A 177 -1.19 -1.16 22.53
C PRO A 177 -0.98 -2.44 21.73
N SER A 178 -0.64 -2.32 20.46
CA SER A 178 -0.43 -3.47 19.55
C SER A 178 -1.66 -4.37 19.35
N SER A 179 -2.86 -3.79 19.42
CA SER A 179 -4.10 -4.51 19.09
C SER A 179 -4.04 -5.11 17.69
N PRO A 180 -4.59 -6.33 17.47
CA PRO A 180 -4.61 -6.96 16.15
C PRO A 180 -5.28 -6.07 15.09
N SER A 181 -4.79 -6.12 13.87
CA SER A 181 -5.31 -5.34 12.72
C SER A 181 -6.80 -5.55 12.47
N GLU A 182 -7.31 -6.76 12.74
CA GLU A 182 -8.74 -7.11 12.67
C GLU A 182 -9.57 -6.36 13.71
N THR A 183 -9.07 -6.23 14.93
CA THR A 183 -9.74 -5.48 16.01
C THR A 183 -9.83 -4.00 15.64
N ILE A 184 -8.72 -3.42 15.19
CA ILE A 184 -8.67 -2.03 14.71
C ILE A 184 -9.64 -1.84 13.53
N GLN A 185 -9.65 -2.76 12.58
CA GLN A 185 -10.54 -2.71 11.42
C GLN A 185 -12.02 -2.74 11.83
N THR A 186 -12.36 -3.57 12.85
CA THR A 186 -13.73 -3.63 13.39
C THR A 186 -14.15 -2.30 13.99
N VAL A 187 -13.28 -1.68 14.79
CA VAL A 187 -13.54 -0.34 15.36
C VAL A 187 -13.82 0.68 14.27
N ILE A 188 -13.04 0.68 13.18
CA ILE A 188 -13.26 1.61 12.06
C ILE A 188 -14.64 1.38 11.40
N TYR A 189 -15.03 0.12 11.19
CA TYR A 189 -16.35 -0.22 10.65
C TYR A 189 -17.49 0.24 11.57
N ASP A 190 -17.34 0.03 12.88
CA ASP A 190 -18.37 0.40 13.86
C ASP A 190 -18.54 1.92 13.97
N ILE A 191 -17.46 2.69 13.88
CA ILE A 191 -17.51 4.16 13.79
C ILE A 191 -18.27 4.60 12.52
N GLY A 192 -17.98 4.03 11.37
CA GLY A 192 -18.69 4.34 10.13
C GLY A 192 -20.20 4.07 10.22
N LYS A 193 -20.59 2.96 10.83
CA LYS A 193 -22.00 2.62 11.07
C LYS A 193 -22.65 3.58 12.08
N LYS A 194 -21.97 3.89 13.20
CA LYS A 194 -22.45 4.80 14.25
C LYS A 194 -22.78 6.19 13.71
N HIS A 195 -21.97 6.69 12.79
CA HIS A 195 -22.17 8.01 12.19
C HIS A 195 -23.06 8.02 10.94
N ASN A 196 -23.74 6.91 10.64
CA ASN A 196 -24.74 6.79 9.57
C ASN A 196 -24.23 7.24 8.20
N PHE A 197 -22.98 6.89 7.84
CA PHE A 197 -22.53 7.05 6.46
C PHE A 197 -23.43 6.21 5.54
N THR A 198 -23.91 6.79 4.46
CA THR A 198 -24.85 6.15 3.52
C THR A 198 -24.28 4.84 2.99
N GLU A 199 -22.98 4.85 2.65
CA GLU A 199 -22.21 3.65 2.36
C GLU A 199 -20.90 3.69 3.17
N LEU A 200 -20.50 2.57 3.73
CA LEU A 200 -19.22 2.47 4.45
C LEU A 200 -18.03 2.85 3.57
N ARG A 201 -18.16 2.68 2.26
CA ARG A 201 -17.19 3.15 1.28
C ARG A 201 -16.91 4.65 1.40
N ASP A 202 -17.92 5.46 1.70
CA ASP A 202 -17.77 6.92 1.81
C ASP A 202 -16.96 7.29 3.06
N TRP A 203 -17.13 6.55 4.16
CA TRP A 203 -16.31 6.67 5.35
C TRP A 203 -14.83 6.35 5.07
N PHE A 204 -14.55 5.21 4.41
CA PHE A 204 -13.17 4.86 4.04
C PHE A 204 -12.55 5.89 3.09
N LYS A 205 -13.32 6.38 2.12
CA LYS A 205 -12.88 7.45 1.23
C LYS A 205 -12.52 8.72 2.01
N ALA A 206 -13.35 9.09 2.99
CA ALA A 206 -13.06 10.23 3.88
C ALA A 206 -11.73 10.05 4.63
N LEU A 207 -11.48 8.86 5.20
CA LEU A 207 -10.20 8.55 5.85
C LEU A 207 -9.02 8.72 4.89
N TYR A 208 -9.12 8.21 3.67
CA TYR A 208 -8.02 8.32 2.70
C TYR A 208 -7.78 9.75 2.25
N GLU A 209 -8.83 10.50 1.94
CA GLU A 209 -8.71 11.87 1.44
C GLU A 209 -8.26 12.86 2.52
N THR A 210 -8.63 12.63 3.78
CA THR A 210 -8.28 13.55 4.87
C THR A 210 -6.96 13.23 5.56
N LEU A 211 -6.61 11.93 5.67
CA LEU A 211 -5.41 11.48 6.39
C LEU A 211 -4.24 11.15 5.46
N LEU A 212 -4.51 10.67 4.24
CA LEU A 212 -3.47 10.21 3.32
C LEU A 212 -3.35 11.09 2.06
N GLY A 213 -4.30 12.01 1.83
CA GLY A 213 -4.34 12.85 0.61
C GLY A 213 -4.61 12.06 -0.67
N GLN A 214 -5.29 10.91 -0.57
CA GLN A 214 -5.54 10.00 -1.69
C GLN A 214 -7.02 9.59 -1.71
N SER A 215 -7.56 9.25 -2.90
CA SER A 215 -8.96 8.79 -3.02
C SER A 215 -9.16 7.31 -2.67
N GLN A 216 -8.08 6.56 -2.57
CA GLN A 216 -8.03 5.13 -2.25
C GLN A 216 -6.83 4.86 -1.34
N GLY A 217 -6.87 3.76 -0.60
CA GLY A 217 -5.78 3.41 0.31
C GLY A 217 -5.82 1.93 0.72
N PRO A 218 -4.97 1.56 1.70
CA PRO A 218 -4.84 0.20 2.18
C PRO A 218 -6.03 -0.19 3.06
N ARG A 219 -6.06 -1.44 3.48
CA ARG A 219 -6.91 -1.86 4.60
C ARG A 219 -6.48 -1.11 5.86
N MET A 220 -7.32 -0.19 6.33
CA MET A 220 -6.97 0.77 7.40
C MET A 220 -6.52 0.10 8.70
N GLY A 221 -7.12 -1.04 9.08
CA GLY A 221 -6.68 -1.78 10.27
C GLY A 221 -5.23 -2.26 10.17
N SER A 222 -4.83 -2.80 9.02
CA SER A 222 -3.45 -3.22 8.76
C SER A 222 -2.51 -2.01 8.68
N PHE A 223 -2.97 -0.91 8.10
CA PHE A 223 -2.19 0.31 8.00
C PHE A 223 -1.92 0.93 9.39
N ILE A 224 -2.94 1.05 10.24
CA ILE A 224 -2.79 1.59 11.60
C ILE A 224 -1.90 0.68 12.46
N SER A 225 -1.99 -0.65 12.30
CA SER A 225 -1.08 -1.57 13.00
C SER A 225 0.39 -1.34 12.63
N LEU A 226 0.68 -0.98 11.37
CA LEU A 226 2.04 -0.69 10.89
C LEU A 226 2.50 0.71 11.30
N TYR A 227 1.65 1.72 11.06
CA TYR A 227 1.95 3.12 11.31
C TYR A 227 2.06 3.42 12.81
N GLY A 228 1.17 2.84 13.60
CA GLY A 228 1.05 3.02 15.04
C GLY A 228 -0.30 3.61 15.43
N GLN A 229 -0.88 3.10 16.54
CA GLN A 229 -2.16 3.60 17.05
C GLN A 229 -2.02 5.03 17.58
N GLU A 230 -0.94 5.31 18.31
CA GLU A 230 -0.65 6.64 18.87
C GLU A 230 -0.38 7.66 17.76
N GLU A 231 0.46 7.31 16.77
CA GLU A 231 0.74 8.16 15.63
C GLU A 231 -0.53 8.45 14.79
N MET A 232 -1.42 7.48 14.67
CA MET A 232 -2.70 7.72 13.99
C MET A 232 -3.61 8.67 14.77
N VAL A 233 -3.66 8.55 16.09
CA VAL A 233 -4.41 9.49 16.95
C VAL A 233 -3.85 10.90 16.82
N GLU A 234 -2.53 11.06 16.84
CA GLU A 234 -1.87 12.35 16.65
C GLU A 234 -2.18 12.95 15.25
N LEU A 235 -2.10 12.12 14.20
CA LEU A 235 -2.45 12.54 12.84
C LEU A 235 -3.90 13.01 12.74
N ILE A 236 -4.84 12.27 13.33
CA ILE A 236 -6.25 12.67 13.36
C ILE A 236 -6.41 14.01 14.09
N HIS A 237 -5.78 14.20 15.25
CA HIS A 237 -5.85 15.47 15.99
C HIS A 237 -5.26 16.63 15.19
N LYS A 238 -4.13 16.41 14.48
CA LYS A 238 -3.51 17.40 13.60
C LYS A 238 -4.47 17.81 12.47
N VAL A 239 -5.15 16.86 11.83
CA VAL A 239 -6.15 17.13 10.78
C VAL A 239 -7.37 17.88 11.32
N LEU A 240 -7.84 17.53 12.54
CA LEU A 240 -8.99 18.19 13.15
C LEU A 240 -8.69 19.61 13.66
N SER A 241 -7.44 19.89 14.04
CA SER A 241 -7.00 21.20 14.55
C SER A 241 -6.52 22.16 13.48
N ALA A 242 -6.40 21.72 12.21
CA ALA A 242 -5.95 22.58 11.12
C ALA A 242 -6.95 23.74 10.90
N GLU A 243 -6.50 24.99 11.15
CA GLU A 243 -7.29 26.20 11.00
C GLU A 243 -7.59 26.52 9.53
N ASP A 244 -8.67 27.33 9.29
CA ASP A 244 -9.03 27.80 7.97
C ASP A 244 -7.90 28.64 7.36
N GLY A 245 -7.34 28.19 6.25
CA GLY A 245 -6.31 28.88 5.48
C GLY A 245 -4.86 28.43 5.65
N LYS A 246 -4.56 27.52 6.57
CA LYS A 246 -3.25 26.85 6.61
C LYS A 246 -3.29 25.56 5.79
N GLU A 247 -2.29 25.36 4.91
CA GLU A 247 -2.07 24.07 4.24
C GLU A 247 -1.99 22.97 5.29
N LEU A 248 -2.68 21.85 5.05
CA LEU A 248 -2.43 20.62 5.76
C LEU A 248 -0.95 20.29 5.58
N PRO A 249 -0.22 19.87 6.63
CA PRO A 249 1.23 19.89 6.64
C PRO A 249 1.84 19.08 5.50
N LYS A 250 2.53 19.78 4.66
CA LYS A 250 3.61 19.29 3.79
C LYS A 250 4.91 19.49 4.57
N GLU A 251 5.14 18.79 5.65
CA GLU A 251 6.42 18.68 6.33
C GLU A 251 6.76 17.22 6.55
#